data_41526a9b98b0e03c0393216b1834a59c
#
_entry.id   41526a9b98b0e03c0393216b1834a59c
#
_cell.length_a   1.000
_cell.length_b   1.000
_cell.length_c   1.000
_cell.angle_alpha   90.00
_cell.angle_beta   90.00
_cell.angle_gamma   90.00
#
_symmetry.space_group_name_H-M   'P 1'
#
loop_
_entity.id
_entity.type
_entity.pdbx_description
1 polymer ?
#
loop_
_entity_poly.entity_id
_entity_poly.type
_entity_poly.pdbx_seq_one_letter_code
_entity_poly.pdbx_strand_id
1 'polypeptide(L)'
;METYRRMRVTNSFVTKPIDGFFIFSLLGGFFLKHMTDLIYDGRLYLSVPPLYKIKDKKTPFINNKEQYHAVYFRNIIDKYELQEETGKTLNKKEMLNFLSLNKYYLDELRRCSDHYSANPTLLEYVIKYRDEKDFAKNMKKRFPEISIEFDKDNGEDRIIEGVYEGAYQIFTIDRLFDKKTEKIRNLMDENECQYYKVVEKYKDDVEFRGVLSIGDFLQLTVKLQPGIELRYKGLGELSEDDLWDTVMNPEKRTLIQLTVNDIIEATKTYDTLHGKGKVNSENRREMTESFEINIDMLDN
;
A
#
# COMPACT_ATOMS: atom_id res chain seq x y z
N MET A 1 34.03 -34.80 1.40
CA MET A 1 32.68 -34.65 0.79
C MET A 1 31.69 -33.84 1.68
N GLU A 2 31.98 -33.63 2.95
CA GLU A 2 31.08 -32.86 3.84
C GLU A 2 31.19 -31.33 3.75
N THR A 3 32.31 -30.83 3.26
CA THR A 3 32.55 -29.37 3.21
C THR A 3 31.76 -28.67 2.10
N TYR A 4 31.31 -29.37 1.07
CA TYR A 4 30.49 -28.82 -0.01
C TYR A 4 29.01 -28.76 0.32
N ARG A 5 28.52 -29.47 1.33
CA ARG A 5 27.11 -29.45 1.75
C ARG A 5 26.70 -28.14 2.45
N ARG A 6 27.64 -27.29 2.84
CA ARG A 6 27.37 -26.02 3.56
C ARG A 6 27.41 -24.77 2.70
N MET A 7 27.78 -24.85 1.42
CA MET A 7 27.62 -23.70 0.53
C MET A 7 26.15 -23.55 0.18
N ARG A 8 25.43 -22.80 1.01
CA ARG A 8 24.16 -22.19 0.59
C ARG A 8 24.53 -21.16 -0.45
N VAL A 9 24.18 -21.40 -1.70
CA VAL A 9 24.31 -20.37 -2.74
C VAL A 9 23.28 -19.30 -2.45
N THR A 10 23.70 -18.26 -1.77
CA THR A 10 22.91 -17.05 -1.58
C THR A 10 23.25 -16.15 -2.75
N ASN A 11 22.51 -16.27 -3.84
CA ASN A 11 22.77 -15.42 -4.99
C ASN A 11 21.46 -14.97 -5.60
N SER A 12 21.12 -13.80 -5.34
CA SER A 12 20.65 -12.78 -6.27
C SER A 12 20.23 -11.58 -5.46
N PHE A 13 20.82 -10.48 -5.76
CA PHE A 13 20.46 -9.20 -5.20
C PHE A 13 19.34 -8.66 -6.07
N VAL A 14 18.14 -8.60 -5.53
CA VAL A 14 17.03 -7.94 -6.20
C VAL A 14 16.85 -6.60 -5.56
N THR A 15 17.05 -5.60 -6.35
CA THR A 15 16.72 -4.23 -5.99
C THR A 15 15.34 -3.92 -6.56
N LYS A 16 14.45 -3.35 -5.79
CA LYS A 16 13.37 -2.57 -6.40
C LYS A 16 13.99 -1.22 -6.83
N PRO A 17 13.76 -0.74 -7.99
CA PRO A 17 12.66 -0.89 -8.93
C PRO A 17 13.05 -1.67 -10.19
N ILE A 18 12.28 -1.60 -11.21
CA ILE A 18 12.20 -2.25 -12.52
C ILE A 18 13.41 -3.12 -12.93
N ASP A 19 14.63 -2.60 -12.86
CA ASP A 19 15.85 -3.31 -13.26
C ASP A 19 16.18 -4.51 -12.36
N GLY A 20 15.91 -4.41 -11.07
CA GLY A 20 16.16 -5.50 -10.12
C GLY A 20 15.24 -6.69 -10.33
N PHE A 21 13.98 -6.48 -10.67
CA PHE A 21 13.06 -7.57 -11.01
C PHE A 21 13.44 -8.24 -12.32
N PHE A 22 13.92 -7.46 -13.29
CA PHE A 22 14.40 -8.00 -14.56
C PHE A 22 15.64 -8.88 -14.36
N ILE A 23 16.63 -8.40 -13.61
CA ILE A 23 17.84 -9.17 -13.25
C ILE A 23 17.45 -10.44 -12.47
N PHE A 24 16.54 -10.31 -11.52
CA PHE A 24 16.04 -11.46 -10.76
C PHE A 24 15.36 -12.49 -11.67
N SER A 25 14.50 -12.07 -12.56
CA SER A 25 13.79 -12.98 -13.47
C SER A 25 14.75 -13.70 -14.41
N LEU A 26 15.81 -13.03 -14.89
CA LEU A 26 16.86 -13.64 -15.70
C LEU A 26 17.67 -14.68 -14.91
N LEU A 27 18.15 -14.33 -13.72
CA LEU A 27 18.93 -15.24 -12.87
C LEU A 27 18.06 -16.38 -12.33
N GLY A 28 16.84 -16.09 -11.88
CA GLY A 28 15.89 -17.10 -11.46
C GLY A 28 15.58 -18.10 -12.57
N GLY A 29 15.37 -17.62 -13.79
CA GLY A 29 15.19 -18.48 -14.96
C GLY A 29 16.44 -19.29 -15.33
N PHE A 30 17.64 -18.74 -15.17
CA PHE A 30 18.88 -19.48 -15.33
C PHE A 30 18.96 -20.66 -14.34
N PHE A 31 18.72 -20.42 -13.06
CA PHE A 31 18.69 -21.47 -12.04
C PHE A 31 17.57 -22.49 -12.29
N LEU A 32 16.40 -22.00 -12.71
CA LEU A 32 15.27 -22.86 -13.05
C LEU A 32 15.60 -23.82 -14.20
N LYS A 33 16.32 -23.36 -15.24
CA LYS A 33 16.64 -24.17 -16.42
C LYS A 33 17.87 -25.06 -16.26
N HIS A 34 18.86 -24.58 -15.50
CA HIS A 34 20.18 -25.23 -15.49
C HIS A 34 20.58 -25.82 -14.15
N MET A 35 19.93 -25.41 -13.05
CA MET A 35 20.27 -25.83 -11.70
C MET A 35 19.04 -26.04 -10.83
N THR A 36 18.04 -26.71 -11.36
CA THR A 36 16.74 -26.95 -10.72
C THR A 36 16.87 -27.64 -9.36
N ASP A 37 17.85 -28.54 -9.21
CA ASP A 37 18.11 -29.23 -7.94
C ASP A 37 18.39 -28.27 -6.78
N LEU A 38 19.01 -27.10 -7.06
CA LEU A 38 19.25 -26.09 -6.01
C LEU A 38 17.96 -25.50 -5.47
N ILE A 39 16.95 -25.38 -6.32
CA ILE A 39 15.62 -24.88 -5.94
C ILE A 39 14.88 -25.97 -5.14
N TYR A 40 14.86 -27.22 -5.64
CA TYR A 40 14.20 -28.34 -4.97
C TYR A 40 14.80 -28.66 -3.61
N ASP A 41 16.13 -28.61 -3.51
CA ASP A 41 16.85 -28.82 -2.24
C ASP A 41 16.70 -27.63 -1.28
N GLY A 42 15.98 -26.57 -1.66
CA GLY A 42 15.78 -25.37 -0.85
C GLY A 42 17.09 -24.61 -0.55
N ARG A 43 18.06 -24.68 -1.45
CA ARG A 43 19.39 -24.05 -1.28
C ARG A 43 19.54 -22.70 -1.97
N LEU A 44 18.55 -22.29 -2.76
CA LEU A 44 18.54 -21.00 -3.44
C LEU A 44 17.76 -19.96 -2.65
N TYR A 45 18.40 -18.84 -2.34
CA TYR A 45 17.82 -17.75 -1.58
C TYR A 45 18.02 -16.42 -2.29
N LEU A 46 17.02 -15.56 -2.14
CA LEU A 46 17.05 -14.16 -2.57
C LEU A 46 17.34 -13.28 -1.35
N SER A 47 18.35 -12.44 -1.42
CA SER A 47 18.58 -11.40 -0.42
C SER A 47 17.75 -10.16 -0.76
N VAL A 48 17.04 -9.64 0.24
CA VAL A 48 16.16 -8.47 0.08
C VAL A 48 16.85 -7.24 0.66
N PRO A 49 17.29 -6.30 -0.19
CA PRO A 49 17.83 -5.04 0.28
C PRO A 49 16.72 -4.12 0.81
N PRO A 50 17.04 -3.12 1.63
CA PRO A 50 16.07 -2.16 2.10
C PRO A 50 15.56 -1.26 0.97
N LEU A 51 14.31 -0.81 1.09
CA LEU A 51 13.73 0.22 0.22
C LEU A 51 14.07 1.62 0.70
N TYR A 52 14.07 1.81 2.02
CA TYR A 52 14.27 3.12 2.64
C TYR A 52 15.21 3.02 3.82
N LYS A 53 16.00 4.09 4.02
CA LYS A 53 16.62 4.43 5.30
C LYS A 53 15.81 5.55 5.92
N ILE A 54 15.40 5.36 7.17
CA ILE A 54 14.53 6.30 7.89
C ILE A 54 15.20 6.83 9.16
N LYS A 55 14.73 7.98 9.62
CA LYS A 55 15.16 8.60 10.88
C LYS A 55 14.54 7.86 12.08
N ASP A 56 14.91 6.60 12.27
CA ASP A 56 14.50 5.80 13.42
C ASP A 56 15.69 5.00 13.93
N LYS A 57 16.02 5.18 15.22
CA LYS A 57 17.18 4.51 15.83
C LYS A 57 17.00 3.00 16.02
N LYS A 58 15.76 2.53 16.15
CA LYS A 58 15.45 1.11 16.42
C LYS A 58 15.33 0.32 15.13
N THR A 59 14.80 0.96 14.09
CA THR A 59 14.51 0.31 12.81
C THR A 59 14.92 1.25 11.66
N PRO A 60 16.24 1.44 11.45
CA PRO A 60 16.72 2.41 10.45
C PRO A 60 16.45 1.98 9.01
N PHE A 61 16.32 0.68 8.76
CA PHE A 61 16.13 0.12 7.41
C PHE A 61 14.74 -0.49 7.26
N ILE A 62 14.08 -0.17 6.17
CA ILE A 62 12.73 -0.59 5.82
C ILE A 62 12.75 -1.34 4.49
N ASN A 63 12.28 -2.58 4.50
CA ASN A 63 12.27 -3.47 3.33
C ASN A 63 10.95 -3.42 2.54
N ASN A 64 9.86 -2.96 3.17
CA ASN A 64 8.56 -2.87 2.53
C ASN A 64 7.67 -1.78 3.19
N LYS A 65 6.54 -1.47 2.56
CA LYS A 65 5.58 -0.46 3.05
C LYS A 65 4.98 -0.85 4.41
N GLU A 66 4.77 -2.13 4.65
CA GLU A 66 4.18 -2.64 5.91
C GLU A 66 5.10 -2.35 7.10
N GLN A 67 6.41 -2.55 6.96
CA GLN A 67 7.38 -2.19 7.98
C GLN A 67 7.42 -0.67 8.24
N TYR A 68 7.31 0.15 7.19
CA TYR A 68 7.22 1.60 7.34
C TYR A 68 5.98 2.00 8.15
N HIS A 69 4.82 1.45 7.83
CA HIS A 69 3.60 1.70 8.58
C HIS A 69 3.67 1.19 10.02
N ALA A 70 4.31 0.04 10.25
CA ALA A 70 4.51 -0.47 11.61
C ALA A 70 5.33 0.50 12.48
N VAL A 71 6.38 1.13 11.94
CA VAL A 71 7.13 2.18 12.64
C VAL A 71 6.27 3.41 12.90
N TYR A 72 5.53 3.85 11.89
CA TYR A 72 4.62 4.98 12.02
C TYR A 72 3.53 4.75 13.08
N PHE A 73 2.88 3.59 13.05
CA PHE A 73 1.84 3.25 14.02
C PHE A 73 2.41 3.11 15.44
N ARG A 74 3.62 2.56 15.59
CA ARG A 74 4.31 2.54 16.88
C ARG A 74 4.50 3.96 17.42
N ASN A 75 4.94 4.90 16.60
CA ASN A 75 5.12 6.30 17.00
C ASN A 75 3.80 6.94 17.46
N ILE A 76 2.69 6.62 16.77
CA ILE A 76 1.35 7.07 17.17
C ILE A 76 0.95 6.47 18.53
N ILE A 77 1.07 5.14 18.67
CA ILE A 77 0.68 4.42 19.89
C ILE A 77 1.51 4.84 21.10
N ASP A 78 2.79 5.15 20.88
CA ASP A 78 3.65 5.63 21.95
C ASP A 78 3.28 7.05 22.42
N LYS A 79 2.68 7.85 21.52
CA LYS A 79 2.36 9.26 21.77
C LYS A 79 0.91 9.54 22.16
N TYR A 80 -0.05 8.79 21.61
CA TYR A 80 -1.47 9.06 21.80
C TYR A 80 -2.22 7.88 22.44
N GLU A 81 -3.32 8.21 23.14
CA GLU A 81 -4.39 7.30 23.54
C GLU A 81 -5.70 7.70 22.87
N LEU A 82 -6.48 6.69 22.48
CA LEU A 82 -7.82 6.86 21.94
C LEU A 82 -8.85 6.28 22.91
N GLN A 83 -9.88 7.06 23.21
CA GLN A 83 -11.01 6.64 24.01
C GLN A 83 -12.30 6.75 23.18
N GLU A 84 -13.07 5.68 23.13
CA GLU A 84 -14.38 5.64 22.50
C GLU A 84 -15.40 6.52 23.26
N GLU A 85 -16.52 6.85 22.63
CA GLU A 85 -17.62 7.56 23.29
C GLU A 85 -18.19 6.81 24.50
N THR A 86 -18.10 5.48 24.48
CA THR A 86 -18.46 4.61 25.61
C THR A 86 -17.60 4.79 26.85
N GLY A 87 -16.49 5.52 26.73
CA GLY A 87 -15.48 5.72 27.79
C GLY A 87 -14.38 4.66 27.81
N LYS A 88 -14.43 3.65 26.92
CA LYS A 88 -13.40 2.62 26.79
C LYS A 88 -12.16 3.19 26.13
N THR A 89 -10.98 3.03 26.78
CA THR A 89 -9.69 3.34 26.17
C THR A 89 -9.18 2.14 25.38
N LEU A 90 -8.78 2.36 24.13
CA LEU A 90 -8.21 1.34 23.27
C LEU A 90 -6.85 0.89 23.80
N ASN A 91 -6.66 -0.41 23.96
CA ASN A 91 -5.35 -0.96 24.26
C ASN A 91 -4.45 -0.93 22.99
N LYS A 92 -3.15 -1.24 23.17
CA LYS A 92 -2.16 -1.18 22.08
C LYS A 92 -2.54 -2.04 20.86
N LYS A 93 -3.11 -3.23 21.10
CA LYS A 93 -3.52 -4.15 20.02
C LYS A 93 -4.76 -3.64 19.30
N GLU A 94 -5.75 -3.16 20.04
CA GLU A 94 -6.96 -2.54 19.48
C GLU A 94 -6.59 -1.30 18.66
N MET A 95 -5.69 -0.46 19.18
CA MET A 95 -5.22 0.73 18.47
C MET A 95 -4.43 0.38 17.20
N LEU A 96 -3.61 -0.66 17.22
CA LEU A 96 -2.91 -1.12 16.02
C LEU A 96 -3.87 -1.63 14.95
N ASN A 97 -4.87 -2.43 15.35
CA ASN A 97 -5.91 -2.92 14.43
C ASN A 97 -6.70 -1.75 13.83
N PHE A 98 -7.10 -0.80 14.67
CA PHE A 98 -7.78 0.42 14.26
C PHE A 98 -6.95 1.22 13.23
N LEU A 99 -5.67 1.51 13.50
CA LEU A 99 -4.80 2.24 12.58
C LEU A 99 -4.60 1.49 11.26
N SER A 100 -4.47 0.17 11.32
CA SER A 100 -4.30 -0.68 10.13
C SER A 100 -5.56 -0.68 9.27
N LEU A 101 -6.74 -0.81 9.87
CA LEU A 101 -8.02 -0.79 9.17
C LEU A 101 -8.28 0.58 8.52
N ASN A 102 -8.01 1.65 9.25
CA ASN A 102 -8.18 3.00 8.72
C ASN A 102 -7.18 3.33 7.61
N LYS A 103 -5.94 2.88 7.74
CA LYS A 103 -4.96 3.03 6.65
C LYS A 103 -5.44 2.30 5.40
N TYR A 104 -5.91 1.07 5.55
CA TYR A 104 -6.46 0.29 4.44
C TYR A 104 -7.66 0.99 3.81
N TYR A 105 -8.59 1.48 4.62
CA TYR A 105 -9.74 2.26 4.16
C TYR A 105 -9.33 3.50 3.34
N LEU A 106 -8.39 4.29 3.84
CA LEU A 106 -7.90 5.48 3.16
C LEU A 106 -7.18 5.15 1.84
N ASP A 107 -6.42 4.06 1.81
CA ASP A 107 -5.76 3.61 0.58
C ASP A 107 -6.80 3.16 -0.48
N GLU A 108 -7.85 2.44 -0.07
CA GLU A 108 -8.93 2.05 -0.98
C GLU A 108 -9.75 3.25 -1.46
N LEU A 109 -10.05 4.19 -0.56
CA LEU A 109 -10.75 5.44 -0.92
C LEU A 109 -9.92 6.24 -1.94
N ARG A 110 -8.60 6.34 -1.74
CA ARG A 110 -7.71 7.02 -2.67
C ARG A 110 -7.68 6.36 -4.04
N ARG A 111 -7.56 5.03 -4.09
CA ARG A 111 -7.62 4.27 -5.36
C ARG A 111 -8.94 4.48 -6.09
N CYS A 112 -10.04 4.50 -5.35
CA CYS A 112 -11.36 4.78 -5.91
C CYS A 112 -11.45 6.22 -6.42
N SER A 113 -10.94 7.18 -5.67
CA SER A 113 -10.81 8.59 -6.03
C SER A 113 -10.03 8.77 -7.34
N ASP A 114 -8.88 8.14 -7.45
CA ASP A 114 -8.05 8.18 -8.66
C ASP A 114 -8.78 7.55 -9.87
N HIS A 115 -9.49 6.44 -9.64
CA HIS A 115 -10.27 5.76 -10.70
C HIS A 115 -11.40 6.62 -11.26
N TYR A 116 -12.11 7.35 -10.40
CA TYR A 116 -13.21 8.23 -10.82
C TYR A 116 -12.77 9.67 -11.07
N SER A 117 -11.48 9.98 -10.92
CA SER A 117 -10.93 11.35 -10.99
C SER A 117 -11.68 12.33 -10.09
N ALA A 118 -12.11 11.86 -8.92
CA ALA A 118 -12.92 12.59 -7.97
C ALA A 118 -12.13 12.94 -6.71
N ASN A 119 -12.42 14.08 -6.07
CA ASN A 119 -11.82 14.40 -4.78
C ASN A 119 -12.25 13.37 -3.72
N PRO A 120 -11.32 12.81 -2.91
CA PRO A 120 -11.63 11.75 -1.94
C PRO A 120 -12.73 12.12 -0.95
N THR A 121 -12.72 13.34 -0.43
CA THR A 121 -13.72 13.82 0.56
C THR A 121 -15.11 13.91 -0.05
N LEU A 122 -15.19 14.39 -1.28
CA LEU A 122 -16.44 14.49 -2.03
C LEU A 122 -16.97 13.10 -2.37
N LEU A 123 -16.10 12.22 -2.87
CA LEU A 123 -16.43 10.84 -3.22
C LEU A 123 -16.92 10.05 -1.99
N GLU A 124 -16.22 10.17 -0.87
CA GLU A 124 -16.60 9.55 0.40
C GLU A 124 -18.00 9.96 0.82
N TYR A 125 -18.29 11.26 0.77
CA TYR A 125 -19.61 11.79 1.10
C TYR A 125 -20.70 11.22 0.19
N VAL A 126 -20.45 11.18 -1.12
CA VAL A 126 -21.40 10.62 -2.10
C VAL A 126 -21.64 9.13 -1.86
N ILE A 127 -20.59 8.35 -1.69
CA ILE A 127 -20.73 6.90 -1.43
C ILE A 127 -21.56 6.64 -0.18
N LYS A 128 -21.38 7.44 0.87
CA LYS A 128 -22.08 7.27 2.15
C LYS A 128 -23.54 7.67 2.10
N TYR A 129 -23.86 8.81 1.49
CA TYR A 129 -25.15 9.50 1.68
C TYR A 129 -26.03 9.56 0.44
N ARG A 130 -25.60 9.07 -0.73
CA ARG A 130 -26.32 9.18 -2.01
C ARG A 130 -27.74 8.62 -2.02
N ASP A 131 -28.05 7.67 -1.14
CA ASP A 131 -29.33 7.00 -1.04
C ASP A 131 -30.29 7.69 -0.04
N GLU A 132 -29.81 8.73 0.65
CA GLU A 132 -30.65 9.50 1.59
C GLU A 132 -31.61 10.44 0.87
N LYS A 133 -32.84 10.58 1.41
CA LYS A 133 -33.89 11.45 0.84
C LYS A 133 -33.47 12.91 0.70
N ASP A 134 -32.65 13.41 1.65
CA ASP A 134 -32.18 14.79 1.68
C ASP A 134 -30.76 14.97 1.12
N PHE A 135 -30.26 13.97 0.40
CA PHE A 135 -28.88 13.98 -0.13
C PHE A 135 -28.54 15.26 -0.88
N ALA A 136 -29.35 15.65 -1.87
CA ALA A 136 -29.07 16.84 -2.69
C ALA A 136 -29.04 18.14 -1.86
N LYS A 137 -29.94 18.26 -0.87
CA LYS A 137 -29.98 19.43 0.04
C LYS A 137 -28.76 19.45 0.95
N ASN A 138 -28.40 18.31 1.53
CA ASN A 138 -27.26 18.19 2.42
C ASN A 138 -25.94 18.38 1.66
N MET A 139 -25.86 17.88 0.44
CA MET A 139 -24.74 18.06 -0.47
C MET A 139 -24.48 19.54 -0.75
N LYS A 140 -25.53 20.29 -1.16
CA LYS A 140 -25.42 21.72 -1.43
C LYS A 140 -25.04 22.55 -0.20
N LYS A 141 -25.48 22.12 0.99
CA LYS A 141 -25.09 22.78 2.25
C LYS A 141 -23.62 22.55 2.60
N ARG A 142 -23.09 21.34 2.36
CA ARG A 142 -21.73 20.95 2.71
C ARG A 142 -20.71 21.37 1.66
N PHE A 143 -21.10 21.33 0.39
CA PHE A 143 -20.28 21.65 -0.78
C PHE A 143 -21.01 22.67 -1.66
N PRO A 144 -21.00 23.98 -1.27
CA PRO A 144 -21.83 25.02 -1.94
C PRO A 144 -21.51 25.23 -3.42
N GLU A 145 -20.26 24.94 -3.82
CA GLU A 145 -19.75 25.14 -5.19
C GLU A 145 -19.99 23.88 -6.07
N ILE A 146 -20.58 22.83 -5.50
CA ILE A 146 -20.92 21.61 -6.22
C ILE A 146 -22.41 21.59 -6.53
N SER A 147 -22.75 21.30 -7.79
CA SER A 147 -24.11 21.06 -8.26
C SER A 147 -24.35 19.57 -8.54
N ILE A 148 -25.62 19.17 -8.48
CA ILE A 148 -26.07 17.87 -8.94
C ILE A 148 -26.97 18.15 -10.14
N GLU A 149 -26.54 17.69 -11.31
CA GLU A 149 -27.30 17.81 -12.55
C GLU A 149 -27.70 16.43 -13.05
N PHE A 150 -28.71 16.38 -13.93
CA PHE A 150 -29.08 15.15 -14.62
C PHE A 150 -28.39 15.10 -15.98
N ASP A 151 -27.93 13.89 -16.36
CA ASP A 151 -27.33 13.68 -17.67
C ASP A 151 -28.34 14.03 -18.77
N LYS A 152 -27.93 14.91 -19.70
CA LYS A 152 -28.79 15.38 -20.80
C LYS A 152 -29.09 14.29 -21.81
N ASP A 153 -28.18 13.31 -21.95
CA ASP A 153 -28.30 12.24 -22.93
C ASP A 153 -29.06 11.02 -22.39
N ASN A 154 -29.01 10.78 -21.08
CA ASN A 154 -29.57 9.60 -20.43
C ASN A 154 -30.67 9.90 -19.40
N GLY A 155 -30.91 11.17 -19.06
CA GLY A 155 -32.04 11.68 -18.26
C GLY A 155 -32.20 11.14 -16.83
N GLU A 156 -31.57 10.00 -16.51
CA GLU A 156 -31.67 9.29 -15.23
C GLU A 156 -30.42 9.40 -14.39
N ASP A 157 -29.24 9.53 -15.02
CA ASP A 157 -27.96 9.57 -14.32
C ASP A 157 -27.74 10.95 -13.66
N ARG A 158 -27.41 10.95 -12.38
CA ARG A 158 -27.08 12.16 -11.61
C ARG A 158 -25.58 12.43 -11.73
N ILE A 159 -25.22 13.64 -12.15
CA ILE A 159 -23.85 14.11 -12.32
C ILE A 159 -23.50 15.09 -11.22
N ILE A 160 -22.36 14.88 -10.58
CA ILE A 160 -21.71 15.87 -9.71
C ILE A 160 -20.86 16.77 -10.61
N GLU A 161 -21.05 18.08 -10.49
CA GLU A 161 -20.26 19.06 -11.23
C GLU A 161 -19.99 20.30 -10.39
N GLY A 162 -18.74 20.82 -10.45
CA GLY A 162 -18.35 22.04 -9.78
C GLY A 162 -16.88 22.09 -9.40
N VAL A 163 -16.49 23.11 -8.64
CA VAL A 163 -15.13 23.28 -8.14
C VAL A 163 -15.08 22.92 -6.67
N TYR A 164 -14.14 22.08 -6.27
CA TYR A 164 -13.87 21.76 -4.87
C TYR A 164 -12.37 21.74 -4.61
N GLU A 165 -11.92 22.48 -3.57
CA GLU A 165 -10.50 22.62 -3.23
C GLU A 165 -9.62 23.06 -4.42
N GLY A 166 -10.16 23.93 -5.28
CA GLY A 166 -9.46 24.49 -6.44
C GLY A 166 -9.38 23.54 -7.66
N ALA A 167 -9.95 22.36 -7.59
CA ALA A 167 -10.04 21.39 -8.69
C ALA A 167 -11.47 21.25 -9.21
N TYR A 168 -11.61 21.21 -10.54
CA TYR A 168 -12.89 20.94 -11.16
C TYR A 168 -13.24 19.45 -11.00
N GLN A 169 -14.43 19.19 -10.50
CA GLN A 169 -14.98 17.86 -10.24
C GLN A 169 -16.10 17.57 -11.23
N ILE A 170 -16.06 16.42 -11.88
CA ILE A 170 -17.16 15.92 -12.71
C ILE A 170 -17.15 14.39 -12.66
N PHE A 171 -18.24 13.80 -12.15
CA PHE A 171 -18.43 12.35 -12.17
C PHE A 171 -19.91 11.98 -11.96
N THR A 172 -20.28 10.80 -12.45
CA THR A 172 -21.65 10.31 -12.40
C THR A 172 -21.90 9.52 -11.13
N ILE A 173 -22.86 9.95 -10.29
CA ILE A 173 -23.21 9.28 -9.03
C ILE A 173 -23.66 7.83 -9.28
N ASP A 174 -24.52 7.64 -10.30
CA ASP A 174 -25.18 6.37 -10.56
C ASP A 174 -24.22 5.31 -11.15
N ARG A 175 -23.03 5.74 -11.63
CA ARG A 175 -21.93 4.83 -12.01
C ARG A 175 -21.05 4.38 -10.84
N LEU A 176 -21.26 4.94 -9.65
CA LEU A 176 -20.55 4.54 -8.42
C LEU A 176 -21.15 3.28 -7.75
N PHE A 177 -21.84 2.39 -8.52
CA PHE A 177 -22.40 1.13 -8.00
C PHE A 177 -21.58 -0.09 -8.42
N ASP A 178 -20.27 0.01 -8.30
CA ASP A 178 -19.37 -1.09 -8.58
C ASP A 178 -18.84 -1.74 -7.29
N LYS A 179 -18.11 -2.86 -7.47
CA LYS A 179 -17.48 -3.59 -6.36
C LYS A 179 -16.49 -2.75 -5.56
N LYS A 180 -15.90 -1.70 -6.16
CA LYS A 180 -14.92 -0.84 -5.49
C LYS A 180 -15.60 0.08 -4.48
N THR A 181 -16.68 0.71 -4.88
CA THR A 181 -17.46 1.58 -3.99
C THR A 181 -18.22 0.80 -2.92
N GLU A 182 -18.71 -0.40 -3.24
CA GLU A 182 -19.30 -1.32 -2.27
C GLU A 182 -18.29 -1.72 -1.18
N LYS A 183 -17.06 -2.02 -1.58
CA LYS A 183 -15.98 -2.31 -0.64
C LYS A 183 -15.69 -1.16 0.31
N ILE A 184 -15.66 0.09 -0.21
CA ILE A 184 -15.49 1.29 0.63
C ILE A 184 -16.68 1.44 1.59
N ARG A 185 -17.92 1.23 1.14
CA ARG A 185 -19.10 1.29 1.99
C ARG A 185 -19.04 0.28 3.13
N ASN A 186 -18.67 -0.96 2.85
CA ASN A 186 -18.51 -2.00 3.87
C ASN A 186 -17.42 -1.62 4.89
N LEU A 187 -16.30 -1.05 4.44
CA LEU A 187 -15.25 -0.56 5.33
C LEU A 187 -15.70 0.64 6.18
N MET A 188 -16.58 1.51 5.66
CA MET A 188 -17.21 2.58 6.45
C MET A 188 -18.10 2.01 7.56
N ASP A 189 -18.91 1.00 7.24
CA ASP A 189 -19.84 0.36 8.19
C ASP A 189 -19.06 -0.40 9.28
N GLU A 190 -17.93 -1.03 8.95
CA GLU A 190 -17.02 -1.68 9.90
C GLU A 190 -16.34 -0.69 10.86
N ASN A 191 -16.23 0.60 10.46
CA ASN A 191 -15.67 1.69 11.26
C ASN A 191 -16.78 2.56 11.90
N GLU A 192 -17.76 1.96 12.55
CA GLU A 192 -18.93 2.67 13.12
C GLU A 192 -18.56 3.81 14.08
N CYS A 193 -17.42 3.71 14.78
CA CYS A 193 -16.96 4.75 15.69
C CYS A 193 -16.31 5.89 14.90
N GLN A 194 -17.05 6.98 14.71
CA GLN A 194 -16.61 8.12 13.91
C GLN A 194 -15.75 9.13 14.67
N TYR A 195 -15.81 9.11 16.00
CA TYR A 195 -15.13 10.09 16.85
C TYR A 195 -14.45 9.41 18.04
N TYR A 196 -13.23 9.86 18.32
CA TYR A 196 -12.45 9.41 19.45
C TYR A 196 -12.00 10.59 20.29
N LYS A 197 -12.07 10.42 21.61
CA LYS A 197 -11.38 11.29 22.56
C LYS A 197 -9.89 11.00 22.47
N VAL A 198 -9.12 11.98 22.00
CA VAL A 198 -7.68 11.86 21.77
C VAL A 198 -6.92 12.48 22.94
N VAL A 199 -6.01 11.71 23.48
CA VAL A 199 -5.16 12.13 24.61
C VAL A 199 -3.71 11.99 24.18
N GLU A 200 -2.91 13.05 24.29
CA GLU A 200 -1.48 13.06 24.04
C GLU A 200 -0.73 12.77 25.33
N LYS A 201 0.16 11.76 25.29
CA LYS A 201 1.00 11.34 26.42
C LYS A 201 2.31 12.10 26.39
N TYR A 202 2.61 12.81 27.45
CA TYR A 202 3.94 13.29 27.77
C TYR A 202 4.51 12.46 28.92
N LYS A 203 5.83 12.55 29.16
CA LYS A 203 6.52 11.66 30.12
C LYS A 203 5.85 11.56 31.49
N ASP A 204 5.24 12.61 31.97
CA ASP A 204 4.59 12.68 33.30
C ASP A 204 3.22 13.36 33.25
N ASP A 205 2.79 13.86 32.07
CA ASP A 205 1.52 14.57 31.88
C ASP A 205 0.71 14.02 30.72
N VAL A 206 -0.61 14.14 30.84
CA VAL A 206 -1.58 13.73 29.82
C VAL A 206 -2.37 14.95 29.41
N GLU A 207 -2.28 15.32 28.13
CA GLU A 207 -3.00 16.46 27.57
C GLU A 207 -4.15 16.01 26.68
N PHE A 208 -5.35 16.53 26.96
CA PHE A 208 -6.52 16.29 26.12
C PHE A 208 -6.47 17.15 24.85
N ARG A 209 -6.49 16.49 23.69
CA ARG A 209 -6.46 17.16 22.38
C ARG A 209 -7.84 17.42 21.79
N GLY A 210 -8.88 16.79 22.30
CA GLY A 210 -10.25 16.95 21.85
C GLY A 210 -10.89 15.64 21.40
N VAL A 211 -12.12 15.74 20.93
CA VAL A 211 -12.84 14.65 20.28
C VAL A 211 -12.66 14.84 18.78
N LEU A 212 -11.94 13.93 18.13
CA LEU A 212 -11.53 14.04 16.74
C LEU A 212 -12.16 12.92 15.90
N SER A 213 -12.52 13.27 14.68
CA SER A 213 -12.78 12.26 13.65
C SER A 213 -11.49 11.50 13.31
N ILE A 214 -11.64 10.34 12.69
CA ILE A 214 -10.49 9.56 12.18
C ILE A 214 -9.61 10.39 11.24
N GLY A 215 -10.22 11.13 10.32
CA GLY A 215 -9.49 11.97 9.38
C GLY A 215 -8.65 13.04 10.09
N ASP A 216 -9.26 13.74 11.05
CA ASP A 216 -8.56 14.79 11.82
C ASP A 216 -7.45 14.19 12.70
N PHE A 217 -7.69 13.01 13.30
CA PHE A 217 -6.66 12.31 14.08
C PHE A 217 -5.47 11.90 13.21
N LEU A 218 -5.70 11.36 12.01
CA LEU A 218 -4.64 10.98 11.09
C LEU A 218 -3.86 12.21 10.59
N GLN A 219 -4.53 13.35 10.34
CA GLN A 219 -3.84 14.61 10.05
C GLN A 219 -2.98 15.09 11.22
N LEU A 220 -3.48 14.99 12.45
CA LEU A 220 -2.70 15.31 13.65
C LEU A 220 -1.43 14.47 13.77
N THR A 221 -1.49 13.22 13.32
CA THR A 221 -0.38 12.26 13.43
C THR A 221 0.60 12.30 12.26
N VAL A 222 0.34 13.04 11.18
CA VAL A 222 1.23 13.12 10.00
C VAL A 222 2.67 13.47 10.38
N LYS A 223 2.88 14.37 11.35
CA LYS A 223 4.21 14.73 11.85
C LYS A 223 4.98 13.59 12.54
N LEU A 224 4.30 12.48 12.86
CA LEU A 224 4.91 11.28 13.47
C LEU A 224 5.34 10.25 12.44
N GLN A 225 5.08 10.51 11.16
CA GLN A 225 5.62 9.67 10.09
C GLN A 225 7.14 9.66 10.16
N PRO A 226 7.77 8.48 10.06
CA PRO A 226 9.22 8.41 10.05
C PRO A 226 9.79 9.19 8.85
N GLY A 227 10.71 10.11 9.10
CA GLY A 227 11.37 10.86 8.03
C GLY A 227 12.22 9.89 7.18
N ILE A 228 12.03 9.91 5.87
CA ILE A 228 12.86 9.15 4.93
C ILE A 228 14.16 9.92 4.75
N GLU A 229 15.30 9.30 5.08
CA GLU A 229 16.64 9.85 4.82
C GLU A 229 17.10 9.53 3.41
N LEU A 230 16.96 8.27 3.01
CA LEU A 230 17.37 7.77 1.70
C LEU A 230 16.31 6.79 1.17
N ARG A 231 16.02 6.89 -0.12
CA ARG A 231 15.28 5.89 -0.89
C ARG A 231 16.27 5.18 -1.80
N TYR A 232 16.45 3.89 -1.58
CA TYR A 232 17.37 3.12 -2.40
C TYR A 232 16.67 2.65 -3.69
N LYS A 233 17.23 3.01 -4.84
CA LYS A 233 16.76 2.55 -6.16
C LYS A 233 17.53 1.33 -6.64
N GLY A 234 18.75 1.15 -6.19
CA GLY A 234 19.61 0.03 -6.55
C GLY A 234 20.66 -0.25 -5.47
N LEU A 235 21.32 -1.42 -5.55
CA LEU A 235 22.40 -1.81 -4.63
C LEU A 235 23.58 -0.84 -4.64
N GLY A 236 23.85 -0.22 -5.79
CA GLY A 236 24.94 0.74 -5.94
C GLY A 236 24.74 2.05 -5.17
N GLU A 237 23.55 2.29 -4.63
CA GLU A 237 23.27 3.46 -3.80
C GLU A 237 23.47 3.20 -2.30
N LEU A 238 23.66 1.93 -1.90
CA LEU A 238 23.98 1.55 -0.54
C LEU A 238 25.46 1.90 -0.25
N SER A 239 25.71 2.53 0.90
CA SER A 239 27.07 2.63 1.42
C SER A 239 27.60 1.22 1.75
N GLU A 240 28.91 1.08 1.90
CA GLU A 240 29.53 -0.19 2.26
C GLU A 240 28.97 -0.73 3.58
N ASP A 241 28.82 0.13 4.59
CA ASP A 241 28.24 -0.25 5.89
C ASP A 241 26.77 -0.65 5.78
N ASP A 242 25.98 0.11 5.02
CA ASP A 242 24.55 -0.20 4.81
C ASP A 242 24.40 -1.52 4.04
N LEU A 243 25.24 -1.77 3.03
CA LEU A 243 25.26 -3.01 2.27
C LEU A 243 25.62 -4.20 3.16
N TRP A 244 26.65 -4.05 3.99
CA TRP A 244 27.02 -5.06 4.95
C TRP A 244 25.88 -5.38 5.89
N ASP A 245 25.35 -4.37 6.55
CA ASP A 245 24.32 -4.53 7.60
C ASP A 245 23.00 -5.11 7.08
N THR A 246 22.62 -4.83 5.83
CA THR A 246 21.29 -5.21 5.32
C THR A 246 21.29 -6.43 4.40
N VAL A 247 22.39 -6.66 3.67
CA VAL A 247 22.45 -7.67 2.61
C VAL A 247 23.47 -8.77 2.91
N MET A 248 24.61 -8.41 3.47
CA MET A 248 25.73 -9.35 3.61
C MET A 248 25.77 -10.01 4.99
N ASN A 249 25.48 -9.27 6.06
CA ASN A 249 25.59 -9.77 7.43
C ASN A 249 24.60 -10.94 7.69
N PRO A 250 25.10 -12.16 8.00
CA PRO A 250 24.24 -13.31 8.22
C PRO A 250 23.22 -13.15 9.35
N GLU A 251 23.50 -12.29 10.34
CA GLU A 251 22.64 -12.05 11.50
C GLU A 251 21.54 -11.04 11.25
N LYS A 252 21.71 -10.15 10.25
CA LYS A 252 20.80 -9.03 10.00
C LYS A 252 20.06 -9.13 8.66
N ARG A 253 20.66 -9.79 7.67
CA ARG A 253 20.11 -9.89 6.32
C ARG A 253 18.76 -10.62 6.28
N THR A 254 17.89 -10.14 5.42
CA THR A 254 16.61 -10.82 5.10
C THR A 254 16.79 -11.68 3.87
N LEU A 255 16.47 -12.98 3.99
CA LEU A 255 16.53 -13.94 2.91
C LEU A 255 15.13 -14.51 2.64
N ILE A 256 14.77 -14.59 1.35
CA ILE A 256 13.58 -15.30 0.88
C ILE A 256 14.05 -16.55 0.16
N GLN A 257 13.58 -17.73 0.60
CA GLN A 257 13.86 -18.98 -0.08
C GLN A 257 13.07 -19.03 -1.38
N LEU A 258 13.76 -19.34 -2.48
CA LEU A 258 13.10 -19.55 -3.76
C LEU A 258 12.54 -20.97 -3.81
N THR A 259 11.25 -21.08 -4.08
CA THR A 259 10.53 -22.34 -4.24
C THR A 259 9.80 -22.34 -5.57
N VAL A 260 9.63 -23.51 -6.17
CA VAL A 260 8.84 -23.71 -7.38
C VAL A 260 7.85 -24.84 -7.12
N ASN A 261 6.57 -24.55 -7.22
CA ASN A 261 5.50 -25.52 -7.05
C ASN A 261 5.30 -26.33 -8.34
N ASP A 262 5.42 -25.70 -9.51
CA ASP A 262 5.28 -26.30 -10.82
C ASP A 262 6.37 -25.77 -11.76
N ILE A 263 7.31 -26.65 -12.14
CA ILE A 263 8.42 -26.31 -13.03
C ILE A 263 7.95 -26.06 -14.46
N ILE A 264 6.94 -26.78 -14.92
CA ILE A 264 6.45 -26.63 -16.29
C ILE A 264 5.82 -25.26 -16.45
N GLU A 265 4.98 -24.86 -15.50
CA GLU A 265 4.34 -23.55 -15.49
C GLU A 265 5.38 -22.41 -15.33
N ALA A 266 6.31 -22.57 -14.40
CA ALA A 266 7.39 -21.60 -14.19
C ALA A 266 8.27 -21.44 -15.42
N THR A 267 8.61 -22.53 -16.11
CA THR A 267 9.40 -22.49 -17.34
C THR A 267 8.61 -21.84 -18.48
N LYS A 268 7.33 -22.14 -18.63
CA LYS A 268 6.47 -21.50 -19.62
C LYS A 268 6.36 -19.99 -19.38
N THR A 269 6.19 -19.58 -18.14
CA THR A 269 6.15 -18.17 -17.75
C THR A 269 7.48 -17.48 -18.08
N TYR A 270 8.59 -18.09 -17.73
CA TYR A 270 9.92 -17.56 -18.08
C TYR A 270 10.11 -17.43 -19.59
N ASP A 271 9.72 -18.44 -20.38
CA ASP A 271 9.84 -18.40 -21.84
C ASP A 271 8.91 -17.33 -22.44
N THR A 272 7.74 -17.12 -21.88
CA THR A 272 6.86 -16.02 -22.26
C THR A 272 7.51 -14.67 -22.01
N LEU A 273 8.09 -14.47 -20.84
CA LEU A 273 8.69 -13.17 -20.45
C LEU A 273 10.00 -12.86 -21.21
N HIS A 274 10.86 -13.84 -21.41
CA HIS A 274 12.22 -13.64 -21.93
C HIS A 274 12.46 -14.28 -23.30
N GLY A 275 11.54 -15.11 -23.78
CA GLY A 275 11.65 -15.78 -25.08
C GLY A 275 11.60 -14.80 -26.25
N LYS A 276 12.38 -15.09 -27.30
CA LYS A 276 12.38 -14.34 -28.55
C LYS A 276 11.29 -14.87 -29.49
N GLY A 277 10.85 -14.03 -30.44
CA GLY A 277 9.90 -14.41 -31.47
C GLY A 277 8.51 -13.79 -31.30
N LYS A 278 7.74 -13.83 -32.40
CA LYS A 278 6.43 -13.15 -32.50
C LYS A 278 5.41 -13.73 -31.51
N VAL A 279 5.37 -15.05 -31.36
CA VAL A 279 4.45 -15.73 -30.42
C VAL A 279 4.66 -15.31 -28.97
N ASN A 280 5.92 -15.24 -28.49
CA ASN A 280 6.21 -14.80 -27.13
C ASN A 280 5.91 -13.30 -26.97
N SER A 281 6.04 -12.49 -28.01
CA SER A 281 5.66 -11.08 -27.98
C SER A 281 4.15 -10.90 -27.85
N GLU A 282 3.36 -11.68 -28.57
CA GLU A 282 1.90 -11.70 -28.47
C GLU A 282 1.44 -12.18 -27.11
N ASN A 283 2.00 -13.27 -26.59
CA ASN A 283 1.68 -13.81 -25.26
C ASN A 283 2.03 -12.79 -24.15
N ARG A 284 3.14 -12.04 -24.26
CA ARG A 284 3.48 -10.95 -23.32
C ARG A 284 2.44 -9.84 -23.33
N ARG A 285 1.98 -9.47 -24.52
CA ARG A 285 0.95 -8.46 -24.67
C ARG A 285 -0.36 -8.88 -24.02
N GLU A 286 -0.84 -10.10 -24.31
CA GLU A 286 -2.03 -10.68 -23.68
C GLU A 286 -1.90 -10.76 -22.16
N MET A 287 -0.72 -11.19 -21.67
CA MET A 287 -0.42 -11.23 -20.25
C MET A 287 -0.50 -9.82 -19.62
N THR A 288 0.07 -8.79 -20.29
CA THR A 288 0.03 -7.41 -19.79
C THR A 288 -1.40 -6.87 -19.78
N GLU A 289 -2.18 -7.17 -20.81
CA GLU A 289 -3.59 -6.74 -20.93
C GLU A 289 -4.48 -7.44 -19.87
N SER A 290 -4.11 -8.64 -19.42
CA SER A 290 -4.83 -9.39 -18.37
C SER A 290 -4.50 -8.93 -16.95
N PHE A 291 -3.39 -8.22 -16.74
CA PHE A 291 -3.05 -7.66 -15.43
C PHE A 291 -3.87 -6.38 -15.17
N GLU A 292 -4.63 -6.37 -14.08
CA GLU A 292 -5.08 -5.10 -13.50
C GLU A 292 -3.83 -4.36 -13.01
N ILE A 293 -3.46 -3.29 -13.69
CA ILE A 293 -2.31 -2.45 -13.30
C ILE A 293 -2.67 -1.81 -11.96
N ASN A 294 -2.04 -2.28 -10.91
CA ASN A 294 -2.12 -1.61 -9.62
C ASN A 294 -1.22 -0.36 -9.70
N ILE A 295 -1.86 0.83 -9.64
CA ILE A 295 -1.17 2.13 -9.71
C ILE A 295 -0.06 2.24 -8.66
N ASP A 296 -0.21 1.56 -7.51
CA ASP A 296 0.84 1.47 -6.47
C ASP A 296 2.12 0.72 -6.92
N MET A 297 2.05 -0.04 -8.01
CA MET A 297 3.21 -0.72 -8.60
C MET A 297 3.95 0.16 -9.62
N LEU A 298 3.32 1.23 -10.08
CA LEU A 298 3.97 2.22 -10.91
C LEU A 298 4.78 3.15 -10.01
N ASP A 299 6.09 3.22 -10.23
CA ASP A 299 6.95 4.20 -9.57
C ASP A 299 6.53 5.61 -10.06
N ASN A 300 5.92 6.37 -9.18
CA ASN A 300 5.78 7.82 -9.30
C ASN A 300 6.99 8.50 -8.69
#